data_b4e50a63bacf4d12b9c3ce997d713dbb
#
_entry.id   b4e50a63bacf4d12b9c3ce997d713dbb
#
_cell.length_a   1.000
_cell.length_b   1.000
_cell.length_c   1.000
_cell.angle_alpha   90.00
_cell.angle_beta   90.00
_cell.angle_gamma   90.00
#
_symmetry.space_group_name_H-M   'P 1'
#
loop_
_entity.id
_entity.type
_entity.pdbx_description
1 polymer ?
#
loop_
_entity_poly.entity_id
_entity_poly.type
_entity_poly.pdbx_seq_one_letter_code
_entity_poly.pdbx_strand_id
1 'polypeptide(L)'
;YHETIQGHSRKTVDEYYLDLRNFFRYVKIEKGKAPRTAELDEIPIDDVDLDLARSVTLSDVYSYMNYLSRDRAKHANSPSTGYGLEATARARKIAAIRSFYKYLTSKAKLISENPMQDLDSPRLKKSLPRYLSLDESIQLLEAVDEPNQARDYCILTLFLNCGLRISELVSLNTTDVREEQLRVL
;
A
#
# COMPACT_ATOMS: atom_id res chain seq x y z
N TYR A 1 -7.44 -0.55 -17.00
CA TYR A 1 -7.23 0.90 -17.06
C TYR A 1 -5.98 1.32 -16.27
N HIS A 2 -5.89 0.96 -14.99
CA HIS A 2 -4.75 1.33 -14.14
C HIS A 2 -3.43 0.74 -14.65
N GLU A 3 -3.41 -0.51 -15.03
CA GLU A 3 -2.24 -1.20 -15.56
C GLU A 3 -1.90 -0.71 -16.98
N THR A 4 -2.89 -0.74 -17.89
CA THR A 4 -2.66 -0.55 -19.31
C THR A 4 -2.55 0.92 -19.76
N ILE A 5 -3.25 1.84 -19.09
CA ILE A 5 -3.30 3.25 -19.48
C ILE A 5 -2.50 4.15 -18.53
N GLN A 6 -2.54 3.87 -17.22
CA GLN A 6 -1.82 4.67 -16.23
C GLN A 6 -0.41 4.13 -15.91
N GLY A 7 -0.04 2.97 -16.44
CA GLY A 7 1.28 2.38 -16.22
C GLY A 7 1.55 1.95 -14.79
N HIS A 8 0.48 1.74 -13.97
CA HIS A 8 0.67 1.22 -12.63
C HIS A 8 1.17 -0.22 -12.66
N SER A 9 2.09 -0.57 -11.76
CA SER A 9 2.53 -1.94 -11.61
C SER A 9 1.36 -2.85 -11.20
N ARG A 10 1.41 -4.11 -11.61
CA ARG A 10 0.41 -5.13 -11.23
C ARG A 10 0.21 -5.16 -9.71
N LYS A 11 1.30 -5.09 -8.94
CA LYS A 11 1.25 -5.03 -7.47
C LYS A 11 0.41 -3.85 -6.97
N THR A 12 0.53 -2.67 -7.59
CA THR A 12 -0.29 -1.49 -7.22
C THR A 12 -1.77 -1.74 -7.50
N VAL A 13 -2.09 -2.37 -8.62
CA VAL A 13 -3.48 -2.71 -8.98
C VAL A 13 -4.06 -3.71 -7.99
N ASP A 14 -3.31 -4.75 -7.63
CA ASP A 14 -3.71 -5.76 -6.65
C ASP A 14 -3.96 -5.12 -5.26
N GLU A 15 -3.09 -4.22 -4.82
CA GLU A 15 -3.26 -3.49 -3.56
C GLU A 15 -4.51 -2.58 -3.58
N TYR A 16 -4.78 -1.91 -4.70
CA TYR A 16 -6.00 -1.11 -4.86
C TYR A 16 -7.25 -1.98 -4.86
N TYR A 17 -7.20 -3.15 -5.50
CA TYR A 17 -8.29 -4.12 -5.44
C TYR A 17 -8.57 -4.57 -4.00
N LEU A 18 -7.53 -4.92 -3.25
CA LEU A 18 -7.68 -5.31 -1.84
C LEU A 18 -8.26 -4.18 -0.98
N ASP A 19 -7.84 -2.94 -1.23
CA ASP A 19 -8.38 -1.77 -0.52
C ASP A 19 -9.86 -1.53 -0.84
N LEU A 20 -10.25 -1.63 -2.12
CA LEU A 20 -11.64 -1.50 -2.55
C LEU A 20 -12.51 -2.64 -2.04
N ARG A 21 -11.99 -3.88 -2.07
CA ARG A 21 -12.68 -5.05 -1.51
C ARG A 21 -13.05 -4.82 -0.04
N ASN A 22 -12.10 -4.39 0.77
CA ASN A 22 -12.33 -4.12 2.18
C ASN A 22 -13.28 -2.93 2.39
N PHE A 23 -13.21 -1.92 1.54
CA PHE A 23 -14.14 -0.79 1.57
C PHE A 23 -15.59 -1.23 1.28
N PHE A 24 -15.83 -1.99 0.22
CA PHE A 24 -17.17 -2.45 -0.13
C PHE A 24 -17.73 -3.46 0.86
N ARG A 25 -16.91 -4.28 1.49
CA ARG A 25 -17.30 -5.13 2.62
C ARG A 25 -17.86 -4.31 3.78
N TYR A 26 -17.14 -3.24 4.15
CA TYR A 26 -17.60 -2.30 5.17
C TYR A 26 -18.91 -1.60 4.76
N VAL A 27 -19.00 -1.11 3.52
CA VAL A 27 -20.20 -0.47 2.98
C VAL A 27 -21.40 -1.42 3.03
N LYS A 28 -21.22 -2.71 2.74
CA LYS A 28 -22.31 -3.70 2.85
C LYS A 28 -22.86 -3.82 4.27
N ILE A 29 -21.99 -3.77 5.29
CA ILE A 29 -22.43 -3.74 6.69
C ILE A 29 -23.25 -2.47 6.97
N GLU A 30 -22.71 -1.31 6.61
CA GLU A 30 -23.38 -0.02 6.86
C GLU A 30 -24.72 0.12 6.15
N LYS A 31 -24.84 -0.44 4.94
CA LYS A 31 -26.09 -0.44 4.15
C LYS A 31 -27.05 -1.61 4.53
N GLY A 32 -26.71 -2.41 5.55
CA GLY A 32 -27.55 -3.55 5.99
C GLY A 32 -27.58 -4.72 4.99
N LYS A 33 -26.64 -4.77 4.03
CA LYS A 33 -26.49 -5.88 3.08
C LYS A 33 -25.63 -7.03 3.64
N ALA A 34 -25.02 -6.85 4.79
CA ALA A 34 -24.32 -7.88 5.55
C ALA A 34 -24.57 -7.69 7.05
N PRO A 35 -24.54 -8.78 7.85
CA PRO A 35 -24.73 -8.68 9.29
C PRO A 35 -23.61 -7.85 9.95
N ARG A 36 -23.97 -7.03 10.95
CA ARG A 36 -22.97 -6.26 11.72
C ARG A 36 -22.02 -7.13 12.55
N THR A 37 -22.41 -8.36 12.80
CA THR A 37 -21.61 -9.36 13.54
C THR A 37 -20.67 -10.16 12.63
N ALA A 38 -20.77 -9.99 11.31
CA ALA A 38 -19.91 -10.71 10.36
C ALA A 38 -18.46 -10.19 10.43
N GLU A 39 -17.53 -11.10 10.40
CA GLU A 39 -16.12 -10.76 10.20
C GLU A 39 -15.93 -10.10 8.83
N LEU A 40 -15.30 -8.93 8.81
CA LEU A 40 -15.16 -8.14 7.59
C LEU A 40 -14.53 -8.95 6.45
N ASP A 41 -13.55 -9.79 6.77
CA ASP A 41 -12.80 -10.56 5.77
C ASP A 41 -13.59 -11.73 5.17
N GLU A 42 -14.71 -12.12 5.77
CA GLU A 42 -15.60 -13.20 5.31
C GLU A 42 -16.73 -12.71 4.41
N ILE A 43 -16.98 -11.40 4.35
CA ILE A 43 -18.07 -10.85 3.53
C ILE A 43 -17.73 -10.97 2.04
N PRO A 44 -18.54 -11.68 1.24
CA PRO A 44 -18.33 -11.76 -0.20
C PRO A 44 -18.58 -10.41 -0.88
N ILE A 45 -17.95 -10.18 -2.02
CA ILE A 45 -18.09 -8.94 -2.81
C ILE A 45 -18.58 -9.21 -4.24
N ASP A 46 -18.91 -10.44 -4.57
CA ASP A 46 -19.33 -10.83 -5.92
C ASP A 46 -20.66 -10.19 -6.35
N ASP A 47 -21.47 -9.77 -5.38
CA ASP A 47 -22.72 -9.06 -5.54
C ASP A 47 -22.60 -7.53 -5.48
N VAL A 48 -21.38 -7.00 -5.47
CA VAL A 48 -21.14 -5.56 -5.55
C VAL A 48 -21.41 -5.06 -6.97
N ASP A 49 -22.52 -4.36 -7.11
CA ASP A 49 -23.01 -3.80 -8.37
C ASP A 49 -22.85 -2.26 -8.45
N LEU A 50 -23.29 -1.70 -9.57
CA LEU A 50 -23.28 -0.24 -9.75
C LEU A 50 -24.25 0.48 -8.81
N ASP A 51 -25.34 -0.16 -8.41
CA ASP A 51 -26.33 0.46 -7.53
C ASP A 51 -25.77 0.60 -6.12
N LEU A 52 -25.04 -0.40 -5.64
CA LEU A 52 -24.30 -0.28 -4.38
C LEU A 52 -23.21 0.80 -4.50
N ALA A 53 -22.46 0.85 -5.61
CA ALA A 53 -21.43 1.86 -5.82
C ALA A 53 -22.03 3.29 -5.86
N ARG A 54 -23.19 3.49 -6.49
CA ARG A 54 -23.92 4.77 -6.51
C ARG A 54 -24.47 5.17 -5.15
N SER A 55 -24.83 4.22 -4.31
CA SER A 55 -25.40 4.47 -2.98
C SER A 55 -24.37 4.98 -1.96
N VAL A 56 -23.08 4.89 -2.28
CA VAL A 56 -22.00 5.34 -1.40
C VAL A 56 -21.96 6.85 -1.33
N THR A 57 -21.90 7.36 -0.13
CA THR A 57 -21.80 8.78 0.19
C THR A 57 -20.45 9.12 0.80
N LEU A 58 -20.13 10.42 0.84
CA LEU A 58 -18.94 10.91 1.55
C LEU A 58 -18.96 10.51 3.03
N SER A 59 -20.15 10.49 3.66
CA SER A 59 -20.34 10.05 5.05
C SER A 59 -19.92 8.59 5.25
N ASP A 60 -20.26 7.71 4.32
CA ASP A 60 -19.86 6.29 4.39
C ASP A 60 -18.32 6.15 4.38
N VAL A 61 -17.64 7.00 3.59
CA VAL A 61 -16.16 6.99 3.55
C VAL A 61 -15.57 7.51 4.86
N TYR A 62 -16.12 8.58 5.44
CA TYR A 62 -15.66 9.06 6.74
C TYR A 62 -15.92 8.03 7.86
N SER A 63 -17.06 7.34 7.85
CA SER A 63 -17.34 6.24 8.77
C SER A 63 -16.31 5.10 8.62
N TYR A 64 -16.00 4.73 7.37
CA TYR A 64 -14.94 3.74 7.10
C TYR A 64 -13.57 4.21 7.62
N MET A 65 -13.21 5.48 7.43
CA MET A 65 -11.96 6.02 7.94
C MET A 65 -11.90 6.01 9.48
N ASN A 66 -13.00 6.28 10.15
CA ASN A 66 -13.12 6.17 11.60
C ASN A 66 -12.92 4.72 12.06
N TYR A 67 -13.60 3.77 11.43
CA TYR A 67 -13.38 2.35 11.67
C TYR A 67 -11.92 1.95 11.51
N LEU A 68 -11.28 2.34 10.38
CA LEU A 68 -9.86 2.04 10.13
C LEU A 68 -8.92 2.67 11.16
N SER A 69 -9.29 3.80 11.76
CA SER A 69 -8.43 4.52 12.70
C SER A 69 -8.52 4.02 14.13
N ARG A 70 -9.62 3.37 14.51
CA ARG A 70 -9.94 3.04 15.90
C ARG A 70 -10.21 1.56 16.12
N ASP A 71 -11.02 0.96 15.25
CA ASP A 71 -11.67 -0.32 15.56
C ASP A 71 -11.03 -1.50 14.80
N ARG A 72 -10.36 -1.23 13.68
CA ARG A 72 -9.72 -2.31 12.91
C ARG A 72 -8.54 -2.88 13.68
N ALA A 73 -8.58 -4.19 13.95
CA ALA A 73 -7.46 -4.93 14.50
C ALA A 73 -6.25 -4.88 13.54
N LYS A 74 -5.05 -4.69 14.08
CA LYS A 74 -3.80 -4.81 13.32
C LYS A 74 -3.50 -6.27 13.05
N HIS A 75 -2.84 -6.55 11.92
CA HIS A 75 -2.41 -7.92 11.62
C HIS A 75 -1.44 -8.44 12.68
N ALA A 76 -1.47 -9.76 12.93
CA ALA A 76 -0.61 -10.42 13.91
C ALA A 76 0.90 -10.15 13.70
N ASN A 77 1.31 -9.95 12.45
CA ASN A 77 2.70 -9.65 12.06
C ASN A 77 3.02 -8.15 12.06
N SER A 78 2.13 -7.29 12.57
CA SER A 78 2.41 -5.86 12.69
C SER A 78 3.43 -5.62 13.82
N PRO A 79 4.42 -4.72 13.63
CA PRO A 79 5.39 -4.38 14.68
C PRO A 79 4.75 -3.68 15.88
N SER A 80 3.50 -3.23 15.77
CA SER A 80 2.71 -2.67 16.85
C SER A 80 1.42 -3.47 17.04
N THR A 81 1.20 -3.98 18.25
CA THR A 81 -0.05 -4.62 18.66
C THR A 81 -1.12 -3.57 18.94
N GLY A 82 -2.39 -3.91 18.70
CA GLY A 82 -3.54 -3.05 19.02
C GLY A 82 -4.47 -2.80 17.84
N TYR A 83 -5.21 -1.71 17.93
CA TYR A 83 -6.21 -1.32 16.94
C TYR A 83 -5.80 -0.05 16.20
N GLY A 84 -6.41 0.14 15.03
CA GLY A 84 -6.22 1.33 14.22
C GLY A 84 -5.02 1.29 13.27
N LEU A 85 -5.23 1.75 12.04
CA LEU A 85 -4.19 1.86 11.01
C LEU A 85 -3.49 3.22 11.07
N GLU A 86 -2.22 3.22 10.71
CA GLU A 86 -1.44 4.46 10.55
C GLU A 86 -2.01 5.39 9.47
N ALA A 87 -1.75 6.69 9.59
CA ALA A 87 -2.25 7.69 8.65
C ALA A 87 -1.82 7.43 7.20
N THR A 88 -0.62 6.90 6.98
CA THR A 88 -0.09 6.53 5.66
C THR A 88 -0.91 5.40 5.01
N ALA A 89 -1.25 4.37 5.79
CA ALA A 89 -2.07 3.25 5.30
C ALA A 89 -3.49 3.72 4.97
N ARG A 90 -4.08 4.59 5.81
CA ARG A 90 -5.40 5.20 5.55
C ARG A 90 -5.39 6.09 4.30
N ALA A 91 -4.32 6.90 4.11
CA ALA A 91 -4.19 7.74 2.92
C ALA A 91 -4.13 6.92 1.62
N ARG A 92 -3.43 5.76 1.63
CA ARG A 92 -3.41 4.84 0.49
C ARG A 92 -4.81 4.32 0.16
N LYS A 93 -5.58 3.91 1.16
CA LYS A 93 -6.96 3.44 0.98
C LYS A 93 -7.87 4.52 0.41
N ILE A 94 -7.74 5.75 0.88
CA ILE A 94 -8.44 6.91 0.29
C ILE A 94 -8.05 7.09 -1.18
N ALA A 95 -6.77 6.97 -1.51
CA ALA A 95 -6.32 7.09 -2.90
C ALA A 95 -6.94 6.03 -3.81
N ALA A 96 -7.06 4.78 -3.35
CA ALA A 96 -7.73 3.71 -4.10
C ALA A 96 -9.22 4.02 -4.32
N ILE A 97 -9.95 4.45 -3.28
CA ILE A 97 -11.38 4.82 -3.37
C ILE A 97 -11.57 5.99 -4.33
N ARG A 98 -10.77 7.06 -4.21
CA ARG A 98 -10.82 8.20 -5.13
C ARG A 98 -10.56 7.80 -6.57
N SER A 99 -9.54 6.99 -6.80
CA SER A 99 -9.18 6.53 -8.14
C SER A 99 -10.31 5.74 -8.78
N PHE A 100 -10.96 4.87 -8.01
CA PHE A 100 -12.11 4.09 -8.45
C PHE A 100 -13.28 5.00 -8.86
N TYR A 101 -13.71 5.90 -7.99
CA TYR A 101 -14.84 6.79 -8.29
C TYR A 101 -14.52 7.78 -9.41
N LYS A 102 -13.28 8.30 -9.48
CA LYS A 102 -12.83 9.10 -10.62
C LYS A 102 -12.91 8.33 -11.93
N TYR A 103 -12.56 7.04 -11.94
CA TYR A 103 -12.72 6.21 -13.12
C TYR A 103 -14.18 6.05 -13.50
N LEU A 104 -15.07 5.72 -12.58
CA LEU A 104 -16.49 5.51 -12.83
C LEU A 104 -17.18 6.78 -13.37
N THR A 105 -16.82 7.95 -12.87
CA THR A 105 -17.42 9.24 -13.30
C THR A 105 -16.80 9.77 -14.59
N SER A 106 -15.46 9.88 -14.64
CA SER A 106 -14.79 10.65 -15.69
C SER A 106 -14.39 9.80 -16.90
N LYS A 107 -14.20 8.49 -16.75
CA LYS A 107 -13.75 7.60 -17.83
C LYS A 107 -14.86 6.67 -18.29
N ALA A 108 -15.40 5.86 -17.39
CA ALA A 108 -16.45 4.91 -17.72
C ALA A 108 -17.83 5.58 -17.88
N LYS A 109 -18.03 6.77 -17.29
CA LYS A 109 -19.29 7.53 -17.30
C LYS A 109 -20.49 6.72 -16.81
N LEU A 110 -20.25 5.81 -15.85
CA LEU A 110 -21.26 4.92 -15.29
C LEU A 110 -22.04 5.58 -14.13
N ILE A 111 -21.47 6.61 -13.52
CA ILE A 111 -22.10 7.44 -12.49
C ILE A 111 -21.94 8.92 -12.87
N SER A 112 -22.98 9.73 -12.59
CA SER A 112 -23.04 11.13 -13.00
C SER A 112 -22.18 12.04 -12.12
N GLU A 113 -22.14 11.77 -10.83
CA GLU A 113 -21.45 12.59 -9.83
C GLU A 113 -20.39 11.78 -9.09
N ASN A 114 -19.27 12.42 -8.78
CA ASN A 114 -18.22 11.79 -7.98
C ASN A 114 -18.46 12.05 -6.47
N PRO A 115 -18.90 11.06 -5.69
CA PRO A 115 -19.16 11.26 -4.26
C PRO A 115 -17.88 11.53 -3.45
N MET A 116 -16.70 11.38 -4.09
CA MET A 116 -15.40 11.59 -3.45
C MET A 116 -14.76 12.93 -3.84
N GLN A 117 -15.51 13.84 -4.44
CA GLN A 117 -14.95 15.11 -4.93
C GLN A 117 -14.36 15.93 -3.78
N ASP A 118 -15.10 16.02 -2.67
CA ASP A 118 -14.74 16.82 -1.50
C ASP A 118 -14.08 15.99 -0.38
N LEU A 119 -13.65 14.76 -0.69
CA LEU A 119 -12.99 13.90 0.28
C LEU A 119 -11.58 14.43 0.61
N ASP A 120 -11.32 14.77 1.85
CA ASP A 120 -10.00 15.14 2.34
C ASP A 120 -9.06 13.93 2.50
N SER A 121 -7.76 14.17 2.31
CA SER A 121 -6.74 13.16 2.66
C SER A 121 -6.21 13.40 4.06
N PRO A 122 -5.89 12.34 4.81
CA PRO A 122 -5.22 12.48 6.09
C PRO A 122 -3.92 13.27 5.94
N ARG A 123 -3.67 14.21 6.85
CA ARG A 123 -2.39 14.91 6.90
C ARG A 123 -1.30 13.91 7.32
N LEU A 124 -0.31 13.74 6.45
CA LEU A 124 0.83 12.87 6.73
C LEU A 124 1.92 13.70 7.41
N LYS A 125 2.42 13.22 8.54
CA LYS A 125 3.64 13.77 9.13
C LYS A 125 4.82 13.35 8.25
N LYS A 126 5.54 14.32 7.69
CA LYS A 126 6.81 14.04 7.02
C LYS A 126 7.83 13.74 8.12
N SER A 127 8.29 12.51 8.20
CA SER A 127 9.46 12.15 8.99
C SER A 127 10.70 12.22 8.10
N LEU A 128 11.79 12.71 8.64
CA LEU A 128 13.07 12.61 7.95
C LEU A 128 13.48 11.13 7.87
N PRO A 129 14.03 10.68 6.75
CA PRO A 129 14.58 9.34 6.64
C PRO A 129 15.65 9.14 7.73
N ARG A 130 15.67 7.97 8.36
CA ARG A 130 16.77 7.54 9.20
C ARG A 130 17.86 6.97 8.31
N TYR A 131 19.07 7.41 8.47
CA TYR A 131 20.24 6.93 7.75
C TYR A 131 21.33 6.56 8.74
N LEU A 132 22.23 5.69 8.35
CA LEU A 132 23.42 5.37 9.12
C LEU A 132 24.48 6.45 8.92
N SER A 133 25.15 6.84 9.97
CA SER A 133 26.37 7.64 9.88
C SER A 133 27.49 6.82 9.21
N LEU A 134 28.58 7.49 8.85
CA LEU A 134 29.74 6.81 8.29
C LEU A 134 30.31 5.75 9.26
N ASP A 135 30.44 6.12 10.53
CA ASP A 135 30.97 5.23 11.58
C ASP A 135 30.05 4.01 11.78
N GLU A 136 28.72 4.21 11.84
CA GLU A 136 27.74 3.11 11.93
C GLU A 136 27.79 2.21 10.69
N SER A 137 28.01 2.78 9.52
CA SER A 137 28.14 2.00 8.25
C SER A 137 29.39 1.15 8.26
N ILE A 138 30.52 1.67 8.76
CA ILE A 138 31.78 0.92 8.90
C ILE A 138 31.60 -0.21 9.93
N GLN A 139 31.05 0.10 11.10
CA GLN A 139 30.75 -0.93 12.12
C GLN A 139 29.83 -2.04 11.61
N LEU A 140 28.83 -1.68 10.81
CA LEU A 140 27.94 -2.67 10.18
C LEU A 140 28.71 -3.62 9.24
N LEU A 141 29.64 -3.10 8.45
CA LEU A 141 30.47 -3.92 7.55
C LEU A 141 31.45 -4.82 8.33
N GLU A 142 32.02 -4.30 9.42
CA GLU A 142 32.94 -5.04 10.29
C GLU A 142 32.25 -6.15 11.09
N ALA A 143 30.95 -6.01 11.35
CA ALA A 143 30.15 -7.00 12.09
C ALA A 143 29.67 -8.19 11.24
N VAL A 144 30.09 -8.27 9.96
CA VAL A 144 29.69 -9.38 9.08
C VAL A 144 30.55 -10.62 9.35
N ASP A 145 29.89 -11.69 9.80
CA ASP A 145 30.53 -12.94 10.20
C ASP A 145 30.22 -14.12 9.26
N GLU A 146 31.00 -15.21 9.42
CA GLU A 146 30.71 -16.54 8.82
C GLU A 146 29.29 -17.05 9.17
N PRO A 147 28.62 -17.89 8.32
CA PRO A 147 29.25 -18.64 7.20
C PRO A 147 29.15 -17.96 5.82
N ASN A 148 28.49 -16.82 5.68
CA ASN A 148 28.22 -16.19 4.37
C ASN A 148 28.88 -14.82 4.24
N GLN A 149 29.99 -14.61 4.93
CA GLN A 149 30.66 -13.30 5.06
C GLN A 149 30.85 -12.58 3.72
N ALA A 150 31.39 -13.24 2.70
CA ALA A 150 31.65 -12.61 1.40
C ALA A 150 30.37 -12.11 0.72
N ARG A 151 29.30 -12.91 0.78
CA ARG A 151 28.00 -12.54 0.22
C ARG A 151 27.38 -11.36 0.97
N ASP A 152 27.33 -11.45 2.29
CA ASP A 152 26.64 -10.47 3.13
C ASP A 152 27.41 -9.14 3.14
N TYR A 153 28.73 -9.18 3.14
CA TYR A 153 29.59 -8.00 2.96
C TYR A 153 29.33 -7.32 1.61
N CYS A 154 29.26 -8.10 0.52
CA CYS A 154 28.97 -7.58 -0.82
C CYS A 154 27.58 -6.93 -0.86
N ILE A 155 26.56 -7.56 -0.29
CA ILE A 155 25.19 -7.02 -0.23
C ILE A 155 25.18 -5.67 0.50
N LEU A 156 25.78 -5.60 1.68
CA LEU A 156 25.83 -4.37 2.47
C LEU A 156 26.63 -3.27 1.77
N THR A 157 27.75 -3.63 1.14
CA THR A 157 28.56 -2.69 0.36
C THR A 157 27.76 -2.08 -0.79
N LEU A 158 26.99 -2.88 -1.52
CA LEU A 158 26.13 -2.40 -2.60
C LEU A 158 25.00 -1.50 -2.08
N PHE A 159 24.40 -1.81 -0.95
CA PHE A 159 23.42 -0.92 -0.34
C PHE A 159 24.01 0.42 0.10
N LEU A 160 25.13 0.39 0.77
CA LEU A 160 25.75 1.61 1.34
C LEU A 160 26.34 2.52 0.26
N ASN A 161 26.96 1.96 -0.79
CA ASN A 161 27.65 2.75 -1.81
C ASN A 161 26.77 3.07 -3.03
N CYS A 162 25.87 2.16 -3.42
CA CYS A 162 25.05 2.33 -4.62
C CYS A 162 23.60 2.75 -4.32
N GLY A 163 23.16 2.64 -3.06
CA GLY A 163 21.79 3.00 -2.67
C GLY A 163 20.71 2.16 -3.34
N LEU A 164 21.00 0.91 -3.67
CA LEU A 164 20.09 0.00 -4.36
C LEU A 164 18.84 -0.28 -3.52
N ARG A 165 17.70 -0.48 -4.21
CA ARG A 165 16.54 -1.09 -3.57
C ARG A 165 16.74 -2.61 -3.47
N ILE A 166 16.09 -3.24 -2.50
CA ILE A 166 16.15 -4.71 -2.33
C ILE A 166 15.79 -5.45 -3.64
N SER A 167 14.76 -5.00 -4.35
CA SER A 167 14.35 -5.60 -5.63
C SER A 167 15.41 -5.45 -6.72
N GLU A 168 16.09 -4.33 -6.77
CA GLU A 168 17.19 -4.08 -7.71
C GLU A 168 18.39 -5.00 -7.41
N LEU A 169 18.76 -5.09 -6.13
CA LEU A 169 19.87 -5.98 -5.73
C LEU A 169 19.56 -7.45 -6.02
N VAL A 170 18.36 -7.95 -5.71
CA VAL A 170 17.97 -9.35 -5.92
C VAL A 170 17.88 -9.70 -7.41
N SER A 171 17.63 -8.71 -8.28
CA SER A 171 17.56 -8.91 -9.73
C SER A 171 18.92 -8.87 -10.43
N LEU A 172 20.00 -8.52 -9.72
CA LEU A 172 21.35 -8.46 -10.31
C LEU A 172 21.84 -9.83 -10.76
N ASN A 173 22.43 -9.84 -11.95
CA ASN A 173 23.13 -10.99 -12.52
C ASN A 173 24.63 -10.68 -12.64
N THR A 174 25.45 -11.71 -12.75
CA THR A 174 26.90 -11.55 -12.93
C THR A 174 27.26 -10.77 -14.20
N THR A 175 26.38 -10.79 -15.21
CA THR A 175 26.55 -10.03 -16.45
C THR A 175 26.29 -8.53 -16.30
N ASP A 176 25.68 -8.10 -15.19
CA ASP A 176 25.39 -6.70 -14.90
C ASP A 176 26.58 -5.99 -14.25
N VAL A 177 27.58 -6.77 -13.82
CA VAL A 177 28.86 -6.27 -13.32
C VAL A 177 29.86 -6.26 -14.47
N ARG A 178 30.32 -5.08 -14.86
CA ARG A 178 31.33 -4.89 -15.94
C ARG A 178 32.42 -3.97 -15.44
N GLU A 179 33.61 -4.52 -15.28
CA GLU A 179 34.79 -3.78 -14.80
C GLU A 179 34.44 -3.03 -13.48
N GLU A 180 34.40 -1.71 -13.53
CA GLU A 180 34.09 -0.84 -12.39
C GLU A 180 32.62 -0.33 -12.39
N GLN A 181 31.77 -0.88 -13.26
CA GLN A 181 30.39 -0.43 -13.42
C GLN A 181 29.39 -1.50 -13.05
N LEU A 182 28.33 -1.08 -12.33
CA LEU A 182 27.16 -1.88 -12.03
C LEU A 182 25.97 -1.36 -12.83
N ARG A 183 25.38 -2.21 -13.67
CA ARG A 183 24.16 -1.90 -14.41
C ARG A 183 22.95 -2.35 -13.62
N VAL A 184 22.08 -1.40 -13.27
CA VAL A 184 20.80 -1.66 -12.57
C VAL A 184 19.67 -1.38 -13.56
N LEU A 185 18.70 -2.32 -13.69
CA LEU A 185 17.56 -2.25 -14.61
C LEU A 185 16.28 -1.89 -13.86
#